data_5645dd10c6451ab54e2954e1bd907c43
#
_entry.id   5645dd10c6451ab54e2954e1bd907c43
#
_cell.length_a   1.000
_cell.length_b   1.000
_cell.length_c   1.000
_cell.angle_alpha   90.00
_cell.angle_beta   90.00
_cell.angle_gamma   90.00
#
_symmetry.space_group_name_H-M   'P 1'
#
loop_
_entity.id
_entity.type
_entity.pdbx_description
1 polymer ?
#
loop_
_entity_poly.entity_id
_entity_poly.type
_entity_poly.pdbx_seq_one_letter_code
_entity_poly.pdbx_strand_id
1 'polypeptide(L)'
;GMVGAGHQSPFQLRAAARQRSFEKVVAWNPHPEMLPKLAAVAAELGLPFEAVDRETLGAEADVIITITSAFEPLMMRDWIKPGTHVACMGTDTKGKQEVDANLLAAATVFTDEVAQSVSIGEAQHAIGAGLIHESDITPLGAVINGAHKGRSSADEITLFDGTGVGLQDLA
;
A
#
# COMPACT_ATOMS: atom_id res chain seq x y z
N GLY A 1 3.97 2.86 8.19
CA GLY A 1 4.75 3.51 7.13
C GLY A 1 3.87 4.26 6.16
N MET A 2 4.22 5.51 5.84
CA MET A 2 3.52 6.32 4.85
C MET A 2 4.48 6.72 3.74
N VAL A 3 4.22 6.30 2.51
CA VAL A 3 4.97 6.70 1.31
C VAL A 3 4.09 7.64 0.50
N GLY A 4 4.44 8.92 0.55
CA GLY A 4 3.62 10.01 0.01
C GLY A 4 2.96 10.85 1.11
N ALA A 5 3.00 12.18 0.93
CA ALA A 5 2.43 13.17 1.84
C ALA A 5 1.48 14.14 1.09
N GLY A 6 0.83 13.66 0.03
CA GLY A 6 -0.11 14.41 -0.78
C GLY A 6 -1.46 14.64 -0.08
N HIS A 7 -2.45 15.07 -0.88
CA HIS A 7 -3.77 15.41 -0.37
C HIS A 7 -4.49 14.24 0.32
N GLN A 8 -4.36 13.03 -0.20
CA GLN A 8 -5.04 11.83 0.31
C GLN A 8 -4.38 11.22 1.56
N SER A 9 -3.06 11.44 1.76
CA SER A 9 -2.31 10.76 2.83
C SER A 9 -2.86 11.02 4.25
N PRO A 10 -3.34 12.24 4.63
CA PRO A 10 -3.97 12.46 5.93
C PRO A 10 -5.22 11.62 6.16
N PHE A 11 -6.03 11.39 5.13
CA PHE A 11 -7.26 10.59 5.22
C PHE A 11 -6.92 9.12 5.39
N GLN A 12 -5.94 8.61 4.63
CA GLN A 12 -5.47 7.23 4.73
C GLN A 12 -4.89 6.93 6.12
N LEU A 13 -4.06 7.83 6.66
CA LEU A 13 -3.52 7.67 8.01
C LEU A 13 -4.62 7.62 9.07
N ARG A 14 -5.60 8.54 9.01
CA ARG A 14 -6.74 8.54 9.94
C ARG A 14 -7.60 7.28 9.82
N ALA A 15 -7.83 6.80 8.59
CA ALA A 15 -8.59 5.58 8.37
C ALA A 15 -7.86 4.35 8.96
N ALA A 16 -6.57 4.22 8.72
CA ALA A 16 -5.75 3.14 9.27
C ALA A 16 -5.74 3.16 10.81
N ALA A 17 -5.54 4.34 11.42
CA ALA A 17 -5.52 4.51 12.86
C ALA A 17 -6.85 4.21 13.56
N ARG A 18 -7.98 4.26 12.84
CA ARG A 18 -9.29 3.82 13.35
C ARG A 18 -9.42 2.29 13.38
N GLN A 19 -8.68 1.59 12.55
CA GLN A 19 -8.78 0.13 12.42
C GLN A 19 -7.76 -0.62 13.26
N ARG A 20 -6.63 0.01 13.56
CA ARG A 20 -5.50 -0.60 14.29
C ARG A 20 -4.85 0.41 15.21
N SER A 21 -4.36 -0.08 16.36
CA SER A 21 -3.49 0.69 17.24
C SER A 21 -2.06 0.62 16.70
N PHE A 22 -1.46 1.76 16.47
CA PHE A 22 -0.07 1.90 16.04
C PHE A 22 0.77 2.52 17.15
N GLU A 23 2.07 2.22 17.15
CA GLU A 23 3.03 2.79 18.11
C GLU A 23 3.64 4.09 17.59
N LYS A 24 3.85 4.19 16.28
CA LYS A 24 4.43 5.36 15.60
C LYS A 24 4.06 5.43 14.13
N VAL A 25 4.32 6.56 13.52
CA VAL A 25 4.27 6.78 12.08
C VAL A 25 5.67 7.09 11.57
N VAL A 26 6.17 6.31 10.64
CA VAL A 26 7.37 6.62 9.84
C VAL A 26 6.92 7.04 8.45
N ALA A 27 7.54 8.07 7.87
CA ALA A 27 7.08 8.59 6.58
C ALA A 27 8.22 9.02 5.66
N TRP A 28 7.97 8.88 4.37
CA TRP A 28 8.82 9.39 3.30
C TRP A 28 7.99 10.09 2.22
N ASN A 29 8.55 11.17 1.68
CA ASN A 29 8.01 11.86 0.51
C ASN A 29 9.15 12.44 -0.32
N PRO A 30 9.10 12.44 -1.68
CA PRO A 30 10.13 13.07 -2.51
C PRO A 30 10.25 14.58 -2.28
N HIS A 31 9.21 15.20 -1.70
CA HIS A 31 9.12 16.59 -1.30
C HIS A 31 9.01 16.68 0.23
N PRO A 32 10.14 16.73 0.98
CA PRO A 32 10.12 16.68 2.45
C PRO A 32 9.32 17.83 3.09
N GLU A 33 9.20 18.96 2.41
CA GLU A 33 8.40 20.11 2.85
C GLU A 33 6.90 19.81 2.97
N MET A 34 6.42 18.68 2.43
CA MET A 34 5.03 18.24 2.58
C MET A 34 4.79 17.39 3.84
N LEU A 35 5.85 16.81 4.42
CA LEU A 35 5.75 15.94 5.60
C LEU A 35 5.16 16.62 6.85
N PRO A 36 5.35 17.93 7.12
CA PRO A 36 4.76 18.58 8.28
C PRO A 36 3.24 18.44 8.39
N LYS A 37 2.51 18.38 7.26
CA LYS A 37 1.06 18.14 7.29
C LYS A 37 0.71 16.75 7.82
N LEU A 38 1.48 15.75 7.43
CA LEU A 38 1.29 14.38 7.88
C LEU A 38 1.70 14.22 9.35
N ALA A 39 2.79 14.89 9.75
CA ALA A 39 3.23 14.97 11.14
C ALA A 39 2.16 15.59 12.06
N ALA A 40 1.48 16.64 11.61
CA ALA A 40 0.38 17.24 12.35
C ALA A 40 -0.78 16.25 12.56
N VAL A 41 -1.12 15.44 11.54
CA VAL A 41 -2.14 14.40 11.67
C VAL A 41 -1.71 13.29 12.63
N ALA A 42 -0.45 12.86 12.60
CA ALA A 42 0.08 11.89 13.55
C ALA A 42 -0.04 12.43 14.99
N ALA A 43 0.31 13.71 15.21
CA ALA A 43 0.18 14.37 16.51
C ALA A 43 -1.28 14.44 17.00
N GLU A 44 -2.26 14.77 16.12
CA GLU A 44 -3.69 14.72 16.43
C GLU A 44 -4.15 13.32 16.86
N LEU A 45 -3.53 12.28 16.33
CA LEU A 45 -3.81 10.88 16.66
C LEU A 45 -3.04 10.39 17.89
N GLY A 46 -2.18 11.23 18.48
CA GLY A 46 -1.32 10.87 19.61
C GLY A 46 -0.16 9.94 19.25
N LEU A 47 0.24 9.92 17.97
CA LEU A 47 1.29 9.04 17.46
C LEU A 47 2.60 9.82 17.26
N PRO A 48 3.75 9.31 17.74
CA PRO A 48 5.06 9.80 17.35
C PRO A 48 5.22 9.76 15.81
N PHE A 49 5.91 10.74 15.27
CA PHE A 49 6.17 10.84 13.83
C PHE A 49 7.66 10.98 13.55
N GLU A 50 8.16 10.24 12.58
CA GLU A 50 9.54 10.31 12.14
C GLU A 50 9.62 10.33 10.61
N ALA A 51 10.40 11.26 10.05
CA ALA A 51 10.74 11.26 8.64
C ALA A 51 11.99 10.39 8.44
N VAL A 52 11.88 9.37 7.60
CA VAL A 52 12.96 8.39 7.35
C VAL A 52 13.19 8.20 5.85
N ASP A 53 14.27 7.52 5.46
CA ASP A 53 14.41 7.06 4.09
C ASP A 53 13.51 5.84 3.80
N ARG A 54 13.40 5.46 2.52
CA ARG A 54 12.51 4.39 2.07
C ARG A 54 12.92 3.01 2.55
N GLU A 55 14.22 2.74 2.64
CA GLU A 55 14.76 1.46 3.12
C GLU A 55 14.45 1.27 4.61
N THR A 56 14.72 2.29 5.42
CA THR A 56 14.37 2.31 6.85
C THR A 56 12.85 2.15 7.05
N LEU A 57 12.04 2.85 6.25
CA LEU A 57 10.58 2.71 6.30
C LEU A 57 10.15 1.27 6.05
N GLY A 58 10.67 0.64 5.01
CA GLY A 58 10.36 -0.74 4.65
C GLY A 58 10.76 -1.75 5.72
N ALA A 59 11.94 -1.53 6.34
CA ALA A 59 12.47 -2.40 7.40
C ALA A 59 11.71 -2.29 8.73
N GLU A 60 11.18 -1.09 9.05
CA GLU A 60 10.55 -0.84 10.35
C GLU A 60 9.03 -1.06 10.34
N ALA A 61 8.34 -0.70 9.27
CA ALA A 61 6.89 -0.67 9.26
C ALA A 61 6.26 -2.07 9.15
N ASP A 62 5.20 -2.30 9.95
CA ASP A 62 4.36 -3.50 9.84
C ASP A 62 3.21 -3.30 8.84
N VAL A 63 2.79 -2.05 8.66
CA VAL A 63 1.81 -1.63 7.66
C VAL A 63 2.39 -0.47 6.88
N ILE A 64 2.41 -0.57 5.57
CA ILE A 64 2.88 0.48 4.65
C ILE A 64 1.71 0.91 3.78
N ILE A 65 1.48 2.21 3.69
CA ILE A 65 0.52 2.80 2.76
C ILE A 65 1.31 3.63 1.76
N THR A 66 1.23 3.27 0.49
CA THR A 66 1.75 4.09 -0.60
C THR A 66 0.59 4.86 -1.23
N ILE A 67 0.78 6.17 -1.40
CA ILE A 67 -0.23 7.04 -2.00
C ILE A 67 0.44 8.20 -2.71
N THR A 68 1.00 7.89 -3.87
CA THR A 68 1.78 8.80 -4.69
C THR A 68 1.26 8.83 -6.13
N SER A 69 1.86 9.64 -6.96
CA SER A 69 1.66 9.65 -8.41
C SER A 69 2.88 9.14 -9.17
N ALA A 70 3.66 8.26 -8.56
CA ALA A 70 4.91 7.77 -9.11
C ALA A 70 4.71 6.89 -10.36
N PHE A 71 5.68 6.95 -11.27
CA PHE A 71 5.80 6.09 -12.44
C PHE A 71 7.01 5.16 -12.36
N GLU A 72 7.64 5.08 -11.19
CA GLU A 72 8.77 4.22 -10.88
C GLU A 72 8.61 3.66 -9.47
N PRO A 73 9.11 2.44 -9.20
CA PRO A 73 8.92 1.82 -7.89
C PRO A 73 9.63 2.63 -6.79
N LEU A 74 8.89 2.89 -5.73
CA LEU A 74 9.36 3.59 -4.54
C LEU A 74 9.71 2.64 -3.41
N MET A 75 9.05 1.47 -3.35
CA MET A 75 9.29 0.44 -2.34
C MET A 75 9.80 -0.84 -3.00
N MET A 76 10.96 -1.30 -2.55
CA MET A 76 11.65 -2.46 -3.11
C MET A 76 11.39 -3.71 -2.26
N ARG A 77 11.34 -4.90 -2.91
CA ARG A 77 11.12 -6.18 -2.22
C ARG A 77 12.10 -6.40 -1.06
N ASP A 78 13.38 -6.10 -1.28
CA ASP A 78 14.45 -6.40 -0.33
C ASP A 78 14.41 -5.55 0.95
N TRP A 79 13.65 -4.46 0.94
CA TRP A 79 13.45 -3.60 2.11
C TRP A 79 12.31 -4.08 3.02
N ILE A 80 11.42 -4.93 2.50
CA ILE A 80 10.19 -5.33 3.20
C ILE A 80 10.43 -6.56 4.06
N LYS A 81 10.21 -6.41 5.36
CA LYS A 81 10.31 -7.52 6.30
C LYS A 81 9.14 -8.50 6.18
N PRO A 82 9.33 -9.77 6.60
CA PRO A 82 8.22 -10.73 6.71
C PRO A 82 7.07 -10.19 7.57
N GLY A 83 5.85 -10.55 7.21
CA GLY A 83 4.65 -10.14 7.94
C GLY A 83 4.09 -8.77 7.61
N THR A 84 4.78 -7.96 6.82
CA THR A 84 4.31 -6.62 6.43
C THR A 84 3.03 -6.69 5.58
N HIS A 85 2.13 -5.74 5.81
CA HIS A 85 1.02 -5.44 4.92
C HIS A 85 1.31 -4.16 4.14
N VAL A 86 1.18 -4.19 2.80
CA VAL A 86 1.37 -3.03 1.93
C VAL A 86 0.03 -2.69 1.27
N ALA A 87 -0.44 -1.46 1.46
CA ALA A 87 -1.62 -0.93 0.79
C ALA A 87 -1.17 0.09 -0.28
N CYS A 88 -1.27 -0.30 -1.55
CA CYS A 88 -0.94 0.54 -2.70
C CYS A 88 -2.20 1.29 -3.12
N MET A 89 -2.22 2.61 -2.86
CA MET A 89 -3.42 3.45 -3.02
C MET A 89 -3.24 4.54 -4.09
N GLY A 90 -2.08 4.59 -4.76
CA GLY A 90 -1.76 5.66 -5.69
C GLY A 90 -1.79 5.26 -7.16
N THR A 91 -1.85 3.96 -7.46
CA THR A 91 -1.77 3.45 -8.85
C THR A 91 -3.17 3.24 -9.43
N ASP A 92 -3.60 4.18 -10.24
CA ASP A 92 -4.93 4.28 -10.86
C ASP A 92 -4.86 4.56 -12.37
N THR A 93 -3.67 4.48 -12.96
CA THR A 93 -3.43 4.85 -14.35
C THR A 93 -2.34 3.98 -14.95
N LYS A 94 -2.46 3.68 -16.24
CA LYS A 94 -1.46 2.89 -16.97
C LYS A 94 -0.06 3.49 -16.86
N GLY A 95 0.90 2.65 -16.46
CA GLY A 95 2.32 3.00 -16.31
C GLY A 95 2.70 3.55 -14.94
N LYS A 96 1.74 3.94 -14.07
CA LYS A 96 2.07 4.24 -12.68
C LYS A 96 2.61 3.02 -11.95
N GLN A 97 3.50 3.26 -10.98
CA GLN A 97 4.10 2.20 -10.18
C GLN A 97 4.58 2.76 -8.83
N GLU A 98 4.17 2.15 -7.74
CA GLU A 98 4.61 2.51 -6.38
C GLU A 98 5.50 1.45 -5.75
N VAL A 99 5.32 0.17 -6.13
CA VAL A 99 6.12 -0.94 -5.60
C VAL A 99 6.83 -1.70 -6.70
N ASP A 100 7.95 -2.32 -6.35
CA ASP A 100 8.69 -3.22 -7.23
C ASP A 100 7.82 -4.44 -7.61
N ALA A 101 7.88 -4.84 -8.87
CA ALA A 101 7.16 -6.01 -9.37
C ALA A 101 7.50 -7.30 -8.61
N ASN A 102 8.75 -7.43 -8.11
CA ASN A 102 9.14 -8.57 -7.26
C ASN A 102 8.50 -8.51 -5.87
N LEU A 103 8.24 -7.31 -5.33
CA LEU A 103 7.50 -7.18 -4.07
C LEU A 103 6.06 -7.67 -4.24
N LEU A 104 5.40 -7.27 -5.32
CA LEU A 104 4.06 -7.72 -5.62
C LEU A 104 4.02 -9.24 -5.84
N ALA A 105 4.97 -9.80 -6.60
CA ALA A 105 5.07 -11.24 -6.84
C ALA A 105 5.38 -12.08 -5.58
N ALA A 106 6.04 -11.47 -4.59
CA ALA A 106 6.34 -12.14 -3.31
C ALA A 106 5.20 -12.03 -2.28
N ALA A 107 4.17 -11.24 -2.55
CA ALA A 107 3.06 -11.00 -1.66
C ALA A 107 1.82 -11.83 -2.04
N THR A 108 0.94 -12.09 -1.07
CA THR A 108 -0.44 -12.48 -1.37
C THR A 108 -1.21 -11.22 -1.74
N VAL A 109 -1.66 -11.14 -2.98
CA VAL A 109 -2.24 -9.93 -3.57
C VAL A 109 -3.75 -9.93 -3.46
N PHE A 110 -4.29 -8.84 -2.94
CA PHE A 110 -5.72 -8.54 -2.88
C PHE A 110 -6.00 -7.24 -3.64
N THR A 111 -7.19 -7.12 -4.19
CA THR A 111 -7.61 -5.89 -4.90
C THR A 111 -9.10 -5.64 -4.72
N ASP A 112 -9.51 -4.40 -4.96
CA ASP A 112 -10.93 -4.03 -5.09
C ASP A 112 -11.54 -4.55 -6.41
N GLU A 113 -10.80 -4.42 -7.54
CA GLU A 113 -11.28 -4.88 -8.87
C GLU A 113 -10.11 -5.48 -9.67
N VAL A 114 -10.19 -6.79 -9.96
CA VAL A 114 -9.12 -7.54 -10.63
C VAL A 114 -8.79 -6.99 -12.01
N ALA A 115 -9.80 -6.69 -12.83
CA ALA A 115 -9.58 -6.18 -14.17
C ALA A 115 -8.88 -4.80 -14.19
N GLN A 116 -9.13 -3.96 -13.17
CA GLN A 116 -8.43 -2.70 -13.00
C GLN A 116 -7.00 -2.90 -12.50
N SER A 117 -6.81 -3.75 -11.50
CA SER A 117 -5.48 -4.09 -10.96
C SER A 117 -4.51 -4.53 -12.06
N VAL A 118 -4.98 -5.41 -12.95
CA VAL A 118 -4.19 -5.93 -14.09
C VAL A 118 -3.89 -4.87 -15.14
N SER A 119 -4.81 -3.93 -15.40
CA SER A 119 -4.71 -3.01 -16.53
C SER A 119 -4.14 -1.64 -16.19
N ILE A 120 -4.46 -1.11 -15.01
CA ILE A 120 -4.09 0.24 -14.57
C ILE A 120 -3.60 0.29 -13.10
N GLY A 121 -3.78 -0.80 -12.33
CA GLY A 121 -3.33 -0.92 -10.97
C GLY A 121 -1.87 -1.36 -10.85
N GLU A 122 -1.45 -1.67 -9.65
CA GLU A 122 -0.06 -2.02 -9.34
C GLU A 122 0.36 -3.36 -9.99
N ALA A 123 -0.60 -4.29 -10.20
CA ALA A 123 -0.32 -5.60 -10.78
C ALA A 123 0.12 -5.56 -12.25
N GLN A 124 -0.16 -4.47 -12.99
CA GLN A 124 0.16 -4.35 -14.42
C GLN A 124 1.63 -4.66 -14.74
N HIS A 125 2.56 -4.26 -13.84
CA HIS A 125 4.00 -4.44 -14.06
C HIS A 125 4.46 -5.88 -13.80
N ALA A 126 3.98 -6.50 -12.73
CA ALA A 126 4.32 -7.88 -12.40
C ALA A 126 3.73 -8.87 -13.41
N ILE A 127 2.52 -8.63 -13.90
CA ILE A 127 1.91 -9.41 -14.99
C ILE A 127 2.66 -9.20 -16.29
N GLY A 128 2.98 -7.94 -16.64
CA GLY A 128 3.76 -7.62 -17.84
C GLY A 128 5.15 -8.26 -17.86
N ALA A 129 5.75 -8.47 -16.68
CA ALA A 129 7.03 -9.16 -16.50
C ALA A 129 6.89 -10.70 -16.40
N GLY A 130 5.66 -11.24 -16.40
CA GLY A 130 5.40 -12.67 -16.28
C GLY A 130 5.71 -13.26 -14.90
N LEU A 131 5.73 -12.43 -13.86
CA LEU A 131 6.03 -12.84 -12.49
C LEU A 131 4.81 -13.40 -11.76
N ILE A 132 3.61 -12.96 -12.14
CA ILE A 132 2.33 -13.46 -11.65
C ILE A 132 1.32 -13.55 -12.79
N HIS A 133 0.21 -14.25 -12.54
CA HIS A 133 -0.96 -14.32 -13.39
C HIS A 133 -2.16 -13.61 -12.75
N GLU A 134 -3.15 -13.25 -13.54
CA GLU A 134 -4.41 -12.67 -13.04
C GLU A 134 -5.11 -13.57 -12.01
N SER A 135 -5.00 -14.91 -12.17
CA SER A 135 -5.54 -15.90 -11.23
C SER A 135 -4.90 -15.86 -9.84
N ASP A 136 -3.75 -15.23 -9.69
CA ASP A 136 -3.03 -15.12 -8.42
C ASP A 136 -3.52 -13.91 -7.58
N ILE A 137 -4.38 -13.08 -8.18
CA ILE A 137 -4.96 -11.89 -7.54
C ILE A 137 -6.33 -12.24 -6.96
N THR A 138 -6.51 -12.00 -5.67
CA THR A 138 -7.74 -12.28 -4.95
C THR A 138 -8.59 -11.02 -4.82
N PRO A 139 -9.84 -10.99 -5.30
CA PRO A 139 -10.74 -9.88 -4.99
C PRO A 139 -11.03 -9.81 -3.50
N LEU A 140 -10.94 -8.62 -2.91
CA LEU A 140 -11.15 -8.40 -1.46
C LEU A 140 -12.52 -8.92 -0.98
N GLY A 141 -13.53 -8.84 -1.85
CA GLY A 141 -14.86 -9.38 -1.60
C GLY A 141 -14.85 -10.87 -1.24
N ALA A 142 -13.91 -11.66 -1.80
CA ALA A 142 -13.80 -13.09 -1.47
C ALA A 142 -13.30 -13.30 -0.03
N VAL A 143 -12.50 -12.40 0.51
CA VAL A 143 -12.08 -12.43 1.92
C VAL A 143 -13.24 -12.01 2.82
N ILE A 144 -13.95 -10.95 2.48
CA ILE A 144 -15.07 -10.42 3.28
C ILE A 144 -16.20 -11.43 3.40
N ASN A 145 -16.52 -12.15 2.34
CA ASN A 145 -17.60 -13.15 2.35
C ASN A 145 -17.16 -14.56 2.82
N GLY A 146 -15.88 -14.72 3.19
CA GLY A 146 -15.33 -15.97 3.72
C GLY A 146 -14.98 -17.03 2.66
N ALA A 147 -15.03 -16.70 1.36
CA ALA A 147 -14.60 -17.61 0.29
C ALA A 147 -13.07 -17.76 0.23
N HIS A 148 -12.34 -16.76 0.70
CA HIS A 148 -10.89 -16.80 0.86
C HIS A 148 -10.52 -16.42 2.30
N LYS A 149 -9.55 -17.15 2.89
CA LYS A 149 -9.18 -16.98 4.31
C LYS A 149 -8.37 -15.70 4.63
N GLY A 150 -7.94 -14.96 3.61
CA GLY A 150 -7.03 -13.81 3.77
C GLY A 150 -5.59 -14.26 4.06
N ARG A 151 -4.90 -13.54 4.94
CA ARG A 151 -3.54 -13.86 5.40
C ARG A 151 -3.48 -15.27 5.98
N SER A 152 -2.48 -16.06 5.60
CA SER A 152 -2.33 -17.46 5.99
C SER A 152 -1.29 -17.69 7.09
N SER A 153 -0.31 -16.81 7.24
CA SER A 153 0.72 -16.90 8.28
C SER A 153 1.17 -15.52 8.77
N ALA A 154 1.85 -15.49 9.91
CA ALA A 154 2.38 -14.25 10.48
C ALA A 154 3.50 -13.63 9.60
N ASP A 155 4.27 -14.48 8.93
CA ASP A 155 5.41 -14.03 8.11
C ASP A 155 5.02 -13.70 6.66
N GLU A 156 3.78 -13.97 6.27
CA GLU A 156 3.29 -13.70 4.93
C GLU A 156 3.25 -12.19 4.66
N ILE A 157 3.84 -11.75 3.56
CA ILE A 157 3.66 -10.39 3.07
C ILE A 157 2.32 -10.37 2.33
N THR A 158 1.47 -9.40 2.67
CA THR A 158 0.20 -9.18 1.96
C THR A 158 0.21 -7.82 1.30
N LEU A 159 -0.38 -7.73 0.12
CA LEU A 159 -0.49 -6.48 -0.62
C LEU A 159 -1.95 -6.25 -1.02
N PHE A 160 -2.45 -5.06 -0.80
CA PHE A 160 -3.73 -4.59 -1.31
C PHE A 160 -3.46 -3.55 -2.42
N ASP A 161 -3.95 -3.83 -3.61
CA ASP A 161 -3.92 -2.93 -4.76
C ASP A 161 -5.28 -2.23 -4.86
N GLY A 162 -5.35 -1.00 -4.37
CA GLY A 162 -6.54 -0.18 -4.34
C GLY A 162 -6.63 0.70 -5.58
N THR A 163 -7.34 0.23 -6.60
CA THR A 163 -7.46 0.94 -7.88
C THR A 163 -8.56 2.00 -7.88
N GLY A 164 -9.47 1.93 -6.90
CA GLY A 164 -10.63 2.81 -6.80
C GLY A 164 -11.75 2.43 -7.77
N VAL A 165 -12.91 2.11 -7.22
CA VAL A 165 -14.12 1.87 -8.02
C VAL A 165 -15.16 2.93 -7.69
N GLY A 166 -15.84 3.50 -8.71
CA GLY A 166 -16.81 4.58 -8.52
C GLY A 166 -17.93 4.27 -7.52
N LEU A 167 -18.21 2.99 -7.26
CA LEU A 167 -19.17 2.57 -6.25
C LEU A 167 -18.73 2.93 -4.82
N GLN A 168 -17.42 2.97 -4.55
CA GLN A 168 -16.86 3.34 -3.24
C GLN A 168 -17.14 4.81 -2.89
N ASP A 169 -17.29 5.67 -3.90
CA ASP A 169 -17.59 7.09 -3.70
C ASP A 169 -19.07 7.33 -3.35
N LEU A 170 -19.92 6.34 -3.52
CA LEU A 170 -21.36 6.40 -3.27
C LEU A 170 -21.78 5.73 -1.94
N ALA A 171 -20.86 5.13 -1.22
CA ALA A 171 -21.13 4.33 -0.01
C ALA A 171 -21.11 5.16 1.28
#